data_c11b58e718b7a04246771a303372e4ad
#
_entry.id   c11b58e718b7a04246771a303372e4ad
#
_cell.length_a   1.000
_cell.length_b   1.000
_cell.length_c   1.000
_cell.angle_alpha   90.00
_cell.angle_beta   90.00
_cell.angle_gamma   90.00
#
_symmetry.space_group_name_H-M   'P 1'
#
loop_
_entity.id
_entity.type
_entity.pdbx_description
1 polymer ?
#
loop_
_entity_poly.entity_id
_entity_poly.type
_entity_poly.pdbx_seq_one_letter_code
_entity_poly.pdbx_strand_id
1 'polypeptide(L)'
;MPQAPSPTSTTAGNPRLLLWLVAIGFFMQTLDSTIVNTALPAMARSLGESPLRMQAVVVGYALTMAVVIPATGWLADRFGTQRIFLLAIALFTLGSAACAAAPSLTLLTAARVLQGVGGAMLLPVGRLVVLRAFPREQFLEAMSFVAIPGLVGPLIGPTLGGWLVEVASWHWIFLINLPVGLLGLLATLRHMPNLRHASPGRFDLGGYLLLAAAMVSISLSLDGLGGLGWARTLVVLLMVLGLAALAAYWLHALRSPAPLFAPALFTVASYRVGVLGNLFARIGSGAMPYLLPLLLQLALGFSPAQAGMMMLPVALASMGIKRPITHVINRLGYRPVLVGNTVLLGLMIAGFALMTPQQPLWLRIAQLALFGAVNSTQFTAMNAVTLKDLAPERAASGNSLFSMVQMLGMSLGVTCAAALLHAFSDWLGGTAPAQSLPVFRATFVAIGAMTAASAAIFWQLAPDGQGLAPHAPVVDDG
;
A
#
# COMPACT_ATOMS: atom_id res chain seq x y z
N MET A 1 -26.17 -43.58 15.68
CA MET A 1 -25.29 -42.42 15.41
C MET A 1 -26.19 -41.21 15.26
N PRO A 2 -26.16 -40.18 16.13
CA PRO A 2 -26.92 -38.96 15.94
C PRO A 2 -26.31 -38.15 14.81
N GLN A 3 -27.15 -37.78 13.83
CA GLN A 3 -26.77 -36.88 12.74
C GLN A 3 -26.34 -35.53 13.34
N ALA A 4 -25.15 -35.05 12.93
CA ALA A 4 -24.72 -33.71 13.22
C ALA A 4 -25.76 -32.70 12.67
N PRO A 5 -26.10 -31.64 13.42
CA PRO A 5 -27.04 -30.64 12.94
C PRO A 5 -26.44 -29.98 11.66
N SER A 6 -27.20 -30.04 10.60
CA SER A 6 -26.95 -29.31 9.37
C SER A 6 -26.76 -27.81 9.71
N PRO A 7 -25.75 -27.14 9.12
CA PRO A 7 -25.56 -25.70 9.34
C PRO A 7 -26.84 -24.98 8.89
N THR A 8 -27.51 -24.36 9.85
CA THR A 8 -28.66 -23.48 9.60
C THR A 8 -28.23 -22.44 8.57
N SER A 9 -28.82 -22.48 7.40
CA SER A 9 -28.74 -21.46 6.37
C SER A 9 -29.33 -20.17 6.97
N THR A 10 -28.49 -19.37 7.64
CA THR A 10 -28.82 -18.00 7.92
C THR A 10 -29.07 -17.32 6.59
N THR A 11 -30.27 -16.82 6.40
CA THR A 11 -30.74 -16.05 5.25
C THR A 11 -29.70 -15.00 4.86
N ALA A 12 -28.81 -15.38 3.97
CA ALA A 12 -27.86 -14.47 3.37
C ALA A 12 -28.66 -13.51 2.49
N GLY A 13 -28.63 -12.24 2.83
CA GLY A 13 -29.10 -11.19 1.93
C GLY A 13 -28.46 -11.39 0.56
N ASN A 14 -29.04 -10.83 -0.48
CA ASN A 14 -28.63 -11.03 -1.86
C ASN A 14 -27.10 -11.10 -2.01
N PRO A 15 -26.49 -12.25 -2.36
CA PRO A 15 -25.03 -12.44 -2.36
C PRO A 15 -24.32 -11.46 -3.30
N ARG A 16 -24.96 -11.07 -4.39
CA ARG A 16 -24.41 -10.06 -5.32
C ARG A 16 -24.31 -8.67 -4.67
N LEU A 17 -25.27 -8.30 -3.85
CA LEU A 17 -25.24 -7.00 -3.14
C LEU A 17 -24.10 -6.96 -2.11
N LEU A 18 -23.85 -8.07 -1.44
CA LEU A 18 -22.73 -8.19 -0.50
C LEU A 18 -21.37 -8.01 -1.22
N LEU A 19 -21.20 -8.62 -2.39
CA LEU A 19 -20.00 -8.44 -3.22
C LEU A 19 -19.83 -6.99 -3.65
N TRP A 20 -20.90 -6.31 -4.07
CA TRP A 20 -20.86 -4.89 -4.43
C TRP A 20 -20.49 -4.00 -3.26
N LEU A 21 -20.99 -4.26 -2.05
CA LEU A 21 -20.62 -3.49 -0.86
C LEU A 21 -19.12 -3.57 -0.57
N VAL A 22 -18.56 -4.77 -0.61
CA VAL A 22 -17.11 -4.97 -0.41
C VAL A 22 -16.30 -4.35 -1.55
N ALA A 23 -16.76 -4.50 -2.78
CA ALA A 23 -16.10 -3.95 -3.98
C ALA A 23 -16.06 -2.42 -3.97
N ILE A 24 -17.16 -1.75 -3.57
CA ILE A 24 -17.23 -0.29 -3.43
C ILE A 24 -16.31 0.18 -2.31
N GLY A 25 -16.28 -0.50 -1.15
CA GLY A 25 -15.34 -0.18 -0.08
C GLY A 25 -13.88 -0.27 -0.54
N PHE A 26 -13.53 -1.30 -1.30
CA PHE A 26 -12.19 -1.45 -1.86
C PHE A 26 -11.88 -0.39 -2.93
N PHE A 27 -12.84 -0.07 -3.79
CA PHE A 27 -12.72 1.00 -4.77
C PHE A 27 -12.44 2.35 -4.09
N MET A 28 -13.25 2.72 -3.07
CA MET A 28 -13.07 3.98 -2.33
C MET A 28 -11.65 4.08 -1.73
N GLN A 29 -11.17 3.03 -1.09
CA GLN A 29 -9.85 2.99 -0.50
C GLN A 29 -8.74 3.16 -1.54
N THR A 30 -8.82 2.46 -2.67
CA THR A 30 -7.78 2.50 -3.71
C THR A 30 -7.83 3.78 -4.54
N LEU A 31 -9.02 4.33 -4.78
CA LEU A 31 -9.20 5.63 -5.41
C LEU A 31 -8.59 6.73 -4.55
N ASP A 32 -8.95 6.78 -3.26
CA ASP A 32 -8.46 7.79 -2.32
C ASP A 32 -6.93 7.78 -2.18
N SER A 33 -6.32 6.60 -2.15
CA SER A 33 -4.86 6.46 -2.05
C SER A 33 -4.09 7.04 -3.26
N THR A 34 -4.75 7.21 -4.40
CA THR A 34 -4.11 7.65 -5.65
C THR A 34 -4.55 9.03 -6.11
N ILE A 35 -5.81 9.41 -5.87
CA ILE A 35 -6.39 10.68 -6.31
C ILE A 35 -5.69 11.89 -5.67
N VAL A 36 -5.22 11.74 -4.43
CA VAL A 36 -4.57 12.80 -3.65
C VAL A 36 -3.25 13.26 -4.28
N ASN A 37 -2.49 12.36 -4.91
CA ASN A 37 -1.13 12.66 -5.37
C ASN A 37 -1.07 13.76 -6.42
N THR A 38 -2.06 13.86 -7.31
CA THR A 38 -2.14 14.92 -8.33
C THR A 38 -2.62 16.26 -7.77
N ALA A 39 -3.24 16.26 -6.59
CA ALA A 39 -3.76 17.45 -5.92
C ALA A 39 -2.74 18.13 -4.98
N LEU A 40 -1.63 17.46 -4.63
CA LEU A 40 -0.67 17.96 -3.64
C LEU A 40 -0.15 19.38 -3.93
N PRO A 41 0.23 19.76 -5.18
CA PRO A 41 0.66 21.12 -5.46
C PRO A 41 -0.45 22.16 -5.29
N ALA A 42 -1.71 21.81 -5.59
CA ALA A 42 -2.85 22.70 -5.38
C ALA A 42 -3.19 22.88 -3.91
N MET A 43 -3.12 21.80 -3.11
CA MET A 43 -3.26 21.86 -1.65
C MET A 43 -2.17 22.76 -1.05
N ALA A 44 -0.91 22.58 -1.47
CA ALA A 44 0.22 23.38 -0.98
C ALA A 44 -0.01 24.87 -1.21
N ARG A 45 -0.41 25.27 -2.43
CA ARG A 45 -0.74 26.67 -2.76
C ARG A 45 -1.90 27.20 -1.91
N SER A 46 -2.96 26.40 -1.73
CA SER A 46 -4.15 26.79 -0.97
C SER A 46 -3.87 26.97 0.52
N LEU A 47 -2.98 26.14 1.09
CA LEU A 47 -2.63 26.15 2.52
C LEU A 47 -1.41 27.01 2.83
N GLY A 48 -0.78 27.67 1.81
CA GLY A 48 0.43 28.49 2.00
C GLY A 48 1.66 27.67 2.38
N GLU A 49 1.73 26.42 1.99
CA GLU A 49 2.79 25.48 2.34
C GLU A 49 3.68 25.11 1.15
N SER A 50 4.89 24.62 1.44
CA SER A 50 5.75 24.06 0.40
C SER A 50 5.16 22.74 -0.14
N PRO A 51 5.17 22.54 -1.49
CA PRO A 51 4.76 21.27 -2.07
C PRO A 51 5.50 20.05 -1.51
N LEU A 52 6.74 20.22 -1.08
CA LEU A 52 7.55 19.14 -0.48
C LEU A 52 7.03 18.71 0.90
N ARG A 53 6.45 19.64 1.69
CA ARG A 53 5.85 19.32 2.99
C ARG A 53 4.52 18.56 2.87
N MET A 54 3.91 18.53 1.69
CA MET A 54 2.65 17.83 1.47
C MET A 54 2.81 16.30 1.49
N GLN A 55 4.04 15.75 1.51
CA GLN A 55 4.26 14.32 1.75
C GLN A 55 3.57 13.82 3.02
N ALA A 56 3.47 14.66 4.06
CA ALA A 56 2.82 14.31 5.32
C ALA A 56 1.36 13.84 5.13
N VAL A 57 0.65 14.37 4.13
CA VAL A 57 -0.72 13.99 3.78
C VAL A 57 -0.79 12.53 3.27
N VAL A 58 0.19 12.11 2.49
CA VAL A 58 0.29 10.75 1.94
C VAL A 58 0.84 9.78 2.98
N VAL A 59 1.93 10.16 3.65
CA VAL A 59 2.59 9.37 4.69
C VAL A 59 1.65 9.11 5.86
N GLY A 60 0.94 10.14 6.36
CA GLY A 60 -0.01 10.01 7.47
C GLY A 60 -1.08 8.94 7.21
N TYR A 61 -1.62 8.89 6.01
CA TYR A 61 -2.58 7.85 5.59
C TYR A 61 -1.94 6.46 5.48
N ALA A 62 -0.84 6.33 4.72
CA ALA A 62 -0.20 5.04 4.45
C ALA A 62 0.39 4.41 5.72
N LEU A 63 1.04 5.21 6.56
CA LEU A 63 1.59 4.75 7.84
C LEU A 63 0.48 4.28 8.80
N THR A 64 -0.62 5.06 8.89
CA THR A 64 -1.77 4.66 9.70
C THR A 64 -2.36 3.33 9.22
N MET A 65 -2.49 3.15 7.91
CA MET A 65 -2.92 1.86 7.37
C MET A 65 -1.96 0.73 7.76
N ALA A 66 -0.64 0.94 7.66
CA ALA A 66 0.35 -0.05 8.05
C ALA A 66 0.20 -0.45 9.53
N VAL A 67 -0.01 0.53 10.41
CA VAL A 67 -0.20 0.31 11.86
C VAL A 67 -1.50 -0.44 12.16
N VAL A 68 -2.61 -0.11 11.51
CA VAL A 68 -3.94 -0.63 11.86
C VAL A 68 -4.23 -2.00 11.23
N ILE A 69 -3.71 -2.30 10.03
CA ILE A 69 -3.94 -3.57 9.32
C ILE A 69 -3.77 -4.81 10.20
N PRO A 70 -2.72 -4.96 11.03
CA PRO A 70 -2.53 -6.15 11.85
C PRO A 70 -3.65 -6.43 12.87
N ALA A 71 -4.33 -5.39 13.34
CA ALA A 71 -5.42 -5.51 14.32
C ALA A 71 -6.78 -5.84 13.68
N THR A 72 -6.94 -5.61 12.37
CA THR A 72 -8.25 -5.63 11.70
C THR A 72 -8.94 -7.00 11.75
N GLY A 73 -8.19 -8.08 11.59
CA GLY A 73 -8.72 -9.44 11.65
C GLY A 73 -9.30 -9.77 13.03
N TRP A 74 -8.51 -9.51 14.08
CA TRP A 74 -8.94 -9.73 15.45
C TRP A 74 -10.15 -8.86 15.84
N LEU A 75 -10.17 -7.59 15.42
CA LEU A 75 -11.30 -6.71 15.63
C LEU A 75 -12.59 -7.27 15.00
N ALA A 76 -12.51 -7.75 13.76
CA ALA A 76 -13.64 -8.36 13.07
C ALA A 76 -14.10 -9.68 13.75
N ASP A 77 -13.17 -10.50 14.25
CA ASP A 77 -13.47 -11.72 15.00
C ASP A 77 -14.16 -11.41 16.32
N ARG A 78 -13.69 -10.40 17.04
CA ARG A 78 -14.20 -10.03 18.36
C ARG A 78 -15.55 -9.33 18.31
N PHE A 79 -15.69 -8.34 17.43
CA PHE A 79 -16.86 -7.45 17.41
C PHE A 79 -17.85 -7.78 16.29
N GLY A 80 -17.44 -8.58 15.32
CA GLY A 80 -18.23 -8.99 14.16
C GLY A 80 -17.93 -8.15 12.91
N THR A 81 -18.03 -8.79 11.76
CA THR A 81 -17.65 -8.22 10.46
C THR A 81 -18.48 -6.99 10.10
N GLN A 82 -19.80 -7.01 10.30
CA GLN A 82 -20.68 -5.89 9.99
C GLN A 82 -20.31 -4.64 10.78
N ARG A 83 -20.13 -4.78 12.11
CA ARG A 83 -19.84 -3.63 12.98
C ARG A 83 -18.51 -2.99 12.65
N ILE A 84 -17.49 -3.81 12.39
CA ILE A 84 -16.15 -3.29 12.04
C ILE A 84 -16.16 -2.68 10.64
N PHE A 85 -16.90 -3.24 9.69
CA PHE A 85 -17.02 -2.65 8.36
C PHE A 85 -17.81 -1.32 8.38
N LEU A 86 -18.86 -1.21 9.21
CA LEU A 86 -19.57 0.06 9.46
C LEU A 86 -18.64 1.10 10.07
N LEU A 87 -17.87 0.72 11.10
CA LEU A 87 -16.88 1.60 11.71
C LEU A 87 -15.84 2.07 10.70
N ALA A 88 -15.36 1.16 9.83
CA ALA A 88 -14.41 1.47 8.77
C ALA A 88 -14.96 2.53 7.81
N ILE A 89 -16.19 2.33 7.28
CA ILE A 89 -16.82 3.30 6.38
C ILE A 89 -17.08 4.62 7.12
N ALA A 90 -17.56 4.60 8.35
CA ALA A 90 -17.83 5.80 9.12
C ALA A 90 -16.56 6.64 9.36
N LEU A 91 -15.47 6.01 9.84
CA LEU A 91 -14.20 6.68 10.06
C LEU A 91 -13.59 7.19 8.76
N PHE A 92 -13.68 6.42 7.68
CA PHE A 92 -13.20 6.84 6.36
C PHE A 92 -13.96 8.06 5.84
N THR A 93 -15.30 8.04 5.95
CA THR A 93 -16.17 9.14 5.49
C THR A 93 -16.01 10.39 6.34
N LEU A 94 -15.96 10.24 7.67
CA LEU A 94 -15.69 11.35 8.60
C LEU A 94 -14.28 11.93 8.37
N GLY A 95 -13.28 11.08 8.17
CA GLY A 95 -11.93 11.51 7.82
C GLY A 95 -11.90 12.27 6.49
N SER A 96 -12.64 11.81 5.47
CA SER A 96 -12.78 12.54 4.21
C SER A 96 -13.44 13.92 4.41
N ALA A 97 -14.52 14.01 5.17
CA ALA A 97 -15.14 15.29 5.49
C ALA A 97 -14.18 16.24 6.22
N ALA A 98 -13.43 15.70 7.20
CA ALA A 98 -12.43 16.47 7.94
C ALA A 98 -11.27 16.92 7.03
N CYS A 99 -10.82 16.09 6.08
CA CYS A 99 -9.82 16.48 5.07
C CYS A 99 -10.33 17.63 4.20
N ALA A 100 -11.57 17.56 3.73
CA ALA A 100 -12.17 18.61 2.93
C ALA A 100 -12.36 19.92 3.71
N ALA A 101 -12.51 19.87 5.02
CA ALA A 101 -12.68 21.06 5.88
C ALA A 101 -11.36 21.56 6.50
N ALA A 102 -10.23 20.94 6.22
CA ALA A 102 -8.96 21.25 6.89
C ALA A 102 -8.36 22.59 6.46
N PRO A 103 -8.17 23.57 7.38
CA PRO A 103 -7.62 24.88 7.07
C PRO A 103 -6.08 24.94 7.16
N SER A 104 -5.43 23.85 7.53
CA SER A 104 -3.97 23.79 7.68
C SER A 104 -3.43 22.40 7.37
N LEU A 105 -2.15 22.33 7.02
CA LEU A 105 -1.47 21.06 6.76
C LEU A 105 -1.54 20.11 7.97
N THR A 106 -1.39 20.62 9.19
CA THR A 106 -1.45 19.80 10.40
C THR A 106 -2.82 19.15 10.57
N LEU A 107 -3.92 19.90 10.40
CA LEU A 107 -5.28 19.38 10.49
C LEU A 107 -5.61 18.44 9.34
N LEU A 108 -5.13 18.74 8.13
CA LEU A 108 -5.27 17.86 6.97
C LEU A 108 -4.55 16.53 7.23
N THR A 109 -3.34 16.54 7.75
CA THR A 109 -2.60 15.32 8.10
C THR A 109 -3.30 14.53 9.22
N ALA A 110 -3.80 15.21 10.27
CA ALA A 110 -4.58 14.55 11.32
C ALA A 110 -5.87 13.90 10.78
N ALA A 111 -6.57 14.59 9.88
CA ALA A 111 -7.74 14.05 9.20
C ALA A 111 -7.39 12.83 8.31
N ARG A 112 -6.22 12.84 7.65
CA ARG A 112 -5.69 11.71 6.89
C ARG A 112 -5.36 10.51 7.78
N VAL A 113 -4.85 10.74 8.99
CA VAL A 113 -4.66 9.66 9.99
C VAL A 113 -6.02 9.04 10.34
N LEU A 114 -7.04 9.85 10.66
CA LEU A 114 -8.39 9.36 10.93
C LEU A 114 -8.96 8.55 9.77
N GLN A 115 -8.84 9.06 8.55
CA GLN A 115 -9.27 8.39 7.31
C GLN A 115 -8.50 7.08 7.09
N GLY A 116 -7.21 7.05 7.39
CA GLY A 116 -6.34 5.89 7.30
C GLY A 116 -6.77 4.75 8.23
N VAL A 117 -7.25 5.07 9.44
CA VAL A 117 -7.83 4.05 10.36
C VAL A 117 -9.03 3.36 9.70
N GLY A 118 -9.94 4.12 9.09
CA GLY A 118 -11.07 3.56 8.35
C GLY A 118 -10.60 2.73 7.14
N GLY A 119 -9.73 3.31 6.31
CA GLY A 119 -9.21 2.67 5.10
C GLY A 119 -8.51 1.34 5.34
N ALA A 120 -7.76 1.23 6.46
CA ALA A 120 -7.05 0.01 6.84
C ALA A 120 -7.97 -1.20 7.06
N MET A 121 -9.22 -0.97 7.44
CA MET A 121 -10.17 -2.04 7.76
C MET A 121 -11.02 -2.46 6.57
N LEU A 122 -11.23 -1.60 5.55
CA LEU A 122 -12.16 -1.86 4.45
C LEU A 122 -11.84 -3.15 3.69
N LEU A 123 -10.61 -3.30 3.21
CA LEU A 123 -10.22 -4.46 2.41
C LEU A 123 -10.08 -5.75 3.25
N PRO A 124 -9.34 -5.78 4.38
CA PRO A 124 -9.20 -7.00 5.17
C PRO A 124 -10.53 -7.53 5.70
N VAL A 125 -11.39 -6.65 6.24
CA VAL A 125 -12.70 -7.05 6.76
C VAL A 125 -13.62 -7.48 5.61
N GLY A 126 -13.60 -6.76 4.48
CA GLY A 126 -14.35 -7.15 3.29
C GLY A 126 -13.98 -8.54 2.78
N ARG A 127 -12.67 -8.86 2.71
CA ARG A 127 -12.19 -10.22 2.36
C ARG A 127 -12.69 -11.27 3.35
N LEU A 128 -12.67 -10.97 4.63
CA LEU A 128 -13.15 -11.87 5.68
C LEU A 128 -14.66 -12.15 5.55
N VAL A 129 -15.44 -11.12 5.20
CA VAL A 129 -16.86 -11.28 4.90
C VAL A 129 -17.08 -12.23 3.73
N VAL A 130 -16.37 -12.03 2.62
CA VAL A 130 -16.48 -12.90 1.44
C VAL A 130 -16.06 -14.33 1.79
N LEU A 131 -14.96 -14.51 2.52
CA LEU A 131 -14.46 -15.82 2.94
C LEU A 131 -15.47 -16.61 3.79
N ARG A 132 -16.26 -15.91 4.61
CA ARG A 132 -17.23 -16.53 5.54
C ARG A 132 -18.63 -16.67 4.97
N ALA A 133 -18.99 -15.82 4.00
CA ALA A 133 -20.33 -15.79 3.42
C ALA A 133 -20.48 -16.68 2.17
N PHE A 134 -19.37 -17.05 1.52
CA PHE A 134 -19.38 -17.83 0.28
C PHE A 134 -18.75 -19.22 0.47
N PRO A 135 -19.26 -20.26 -0.21
CA PRO A 135 -18.62 -21.58 -0.29
C PRO A 135 -17.20 -21.46 -0.83
N ARG A 136 -16.31 -22.40 -0.44
CA ARG A 136 -14.89 -22.39 -0.86
C ARG A 136 -14.74 -22.40 -2.39
N GLU A 137 -15.63 -23.10 -3.08
CA GLU A 137 -15.64 -23.24 -4.54
C GLU A 137 -15.92 -21.91 -5.24
N GLN A 138 -16.74 -21.04 -4.63
CA GLN A 138 -17.13 -19.73 -5.18
C GLN A 138 -16.23 -18.60 -4.70
N PHE A 139 -15.35 -18.84 -3.72
CA PHE A 139 -14.53 -17.79 -3.11
C PHE A 139 -13.63 -17.08 -4.13
N LEU A 140 -13.01 -17.83 -5.05
CA LEU A 140 -12.10 -17.26 -6.06
C LEU A 140 -12.85 -16.33 -7.03
N GLU A 141 -14.05 -16.72 -7.46
CA GLU A 141 -14.90 -15.91 -8.34
C GLU A 141 -15.37 -14.64 -7.62
N ALA A 142 -15.86 -14.78 -6.38
CA ALA A 142 -16.29 -13.67 -5.53
C ALA A 142 -15.16 -12.66 -5.30
N MET A 143 -13.96 -13.14 -4.96
CA MET A 143 -12.78 -12.27 -4.76
C MET A 143 -12.30 -11.62 -6.06
N SER A 144 -12.42 -12.29 -7.20
CA SER A 144 -12.11 -11.71 -8.51
C SER A 144 -13.07 -10.56 -8.84
N PHE A 145 -14.35 -10.72 -8.56
CA PHE A 145 -15.35 -9.65 -8.71
C PHE A 145 -15.01 -8.43 -7.85
N VAL A 146 -14.70 -8.64 -6.58
CA VAL A 146 -14.32 -7.55 -5.64
C VAL A 146 -13.03 -6.85 -6.06
N ALA A 147 -12.08 -7.58 -6.65
CA ALA A 147 -10.80 -7.02 -7.06
C ALA A 147 -10.89 -6.05 -8.25
N ILE A 148 -11.88 -6.22 -9.16
CA ILE A 148 -12.02 -5.38 -10.36
C ILE A 148 -12.18 -3.89 -10.01
N PRO A 149 -13.13 -3.46 -9.17
CA PRO A 149 -13.23 -2.06 -8.78
C PRO A 149 -11.99 -1.53 -8.06
N GLY A 150 -11.32 -2.38 -7.27
CA GLY A 150 -10.05 -2.04 -6.63
C GLY A 150 -8.92 -1.73 -7.63
N LEU A 151 -8.95 -2.31 -8.83
CA LEU A 151 -8.00 -1.99 -9.90
C LEU A 151 -8.39 -0.72 -10.67
N VAL A 152 -9.67 -0.40 -10.73
CA VAL A 152 -10.17 0.81 -11.40
C VAL A 152 -9.78 2.07 -10.62
N GLY A 153 -9.77 2.02 -9.29
CA GLY A 153 -9.38 3.15 -8.43
C GLY A 153 -8.05 3.79 -8.84
N PRO A 154 -6.93 3.05 -8.82
CA PRO A 154 -5.63 3.57 -9.26
C PRO A 154 -5.56 3.98 -10.73
N LEU A 155 -6.39 3.40 -11.59
CA LEU A 155 -6.46 3.75 -13.00
C LEU A 155 -7.05 5.16 -13.20
N ILE A 156 -8.18 5.43 -12.58
CA ILE A 156 -8.89 6.70 -12.77
C ILE A 156 -8.52 7.77 -11.75
N GLY A 157 -7.95 7.37 -10.59
CA GLY A 157 -7.68 8.28 -9.47
C GLY A 157 -6.87 9.51 -9.85
N PRO A 158 -5.68 9.38 -10.43
CA PRO A 158 -4.87 10.53 -10.79
C PRO A 158 -5.54 11.44 -11.82
N THR A 159 -6.22 10.88 -12.81
CA THR A 159 -6.92 11.62 -13.86
C THR A 159 -8.13 12.38 -13.29
N LEU A 160 -8.95 11.69 -12.49
CA LEU A 160 -10.10 12.29 -11.82
C LEU A 160 -9.66 13.37 -10.83
N GLY A 161 -8.58 13.10 -10.06
CA GLY A 161 -8.03 14.06 -9.11
C GLY A 161 -7.52 15.32 -9.79
N GLY A 162 -6.75 15.18 -10.85
CA GLY A 162 -6.26 16.30 -11.64
C GLY A 162 -7.39 17.13 -12.26
N TRP A 163 -8.42 16.47 -12.80
CA TRP A 163 -9.60 17.12 -13.35
C TRP A 163 -10.40 17.86 -12.29
N LEU A 164 -10.70 17.25 -11.14
CA LEU A 164 -11.43 17.90 -10.05
C LEU A 164 -10.70 19.13 -9.51
N VAL A 165 -9.39 19.08 -9.39
CA VAL A 165 -8.56 20.22 -8.96
C VAL A 165 -8.66 21.37 -9.93
N GLU A 166 -8.75 21.12 -11.23
CA GLU A 166 -8.76 22.13 -12.27
C GLU A 166 -10.16 22.77 -12.46
N VAL A 167 -11.22 21.94 -12.45
CA VAL A 167 -12.61 22.42 -12.72
C VAL A 167 -13.30 22.96 -11.47
N ALA A 168 -12.88 22.52 -10.27
CA ALA A 168 -13.51 22.91 -9.02
C ALA A 168 -12.48 23.30 -7.97
N SER A 169 -12.06 22.36 -7.12
CA SER A 169 -11.02 22.56 -6.12
C SER A 169 -10.52 21.23 -5.59
N TRP A 170 -9.34 21.22 -4.94
CA TRP A 170 -8.79 20.03 -4.32
C TRP A 170 -9.70 19.42 -3.23
N HIS A 171 -10.59 20.16 -2.59
CA HIS A 171 -11.52 19.68 -1.57
C HIS A 171 -12.44 18.59 -2.12
N TRP A 172 -12.80 18.66 -3.41
CA TRP A 172 -13.70 17.71 -4.06
C TRP A 172 -13.14 16.30 -4.14
N ILE A 173 -11.81 16.12 -4.12
CA ILE A 173 -11.21 14.77 -4.09
C ILE A 173 -11.59 13.99 -2.82
N PHE A 174 -11.89 14.71 -1.74
CA PHE A 174 -12.39 14.14 -0.50
C PHE A 174 -13.92 14.09 -0.44
N LEU A 175 -14.59 15.15 -0.91
CA LEU A 175 -16.05 15.26 -0.87
C LEU A 175 -16.75 14.17 -1.67
N ILE A 176 -16.17 13.66 -2.75
CA ILE A 176 -16.75 12.56 -3.54
C ILE A 176 -16.92 11.27 -2.72
N ASN A 177 -16.16 11.09 -1.64
CA ASN A 177 -16.29 9.94 -0.77
C ASN A 177 -17.52 10.01 0.14
N LEU A 178 -18.08 11.19 0.40
CA LEU A 178 -19.19 11.37 1.34
C LEU A 178 -20.48 10.68 0.87
N PRO A 179 -20.99 10.96 -0.36
CA PRO A 179 -22.21 10.29 -0.81
C PRO A 179 -22.04 8.78 -0.92
N VAL A 180 -20.88 8.31 -1.38
CA VAL A 180 -20.59 6.87 -1.50
C VAL A 180 -20.50 6.24 -0.11
N GLY A 181 -19.86 6.92 0.84
CA GLY A 181 -19.75 6.46 2.23
C GLY A 181 -21.11 6.38 2.94
N LEU A 182 -21.97 7.39 2.78
CA LEU A 182 -23.33 7.40 3.37
C LEU A 182 -24.17 6.27 2.79
N LEU A 183 -24.17 6.08 1.48
CA LEU A 183 -24.86 4.97 0.84
C LEU A 183 -24.28 3.62 1.31
N GLY A 184 -22.95 3.52 1.41
CA GLY A 184 -22.25 2.35 1.92
C GLY A 184 -22.64 2.01 3.38
N LEU A 185 -22.76 3.00 4.26
CA LEU A 185 -23.23 2.82 5.63
C LEU A 185 -24.65 2.26 5.68
N LEU A 186 -25.59 2.88 4.97
CA LEU A 186 -26.98 2.46 4.92
C LEU A 186 -27.13 1.04 4.35
N ALA A 187 -26.42 0.75 3.27
CA ALA A 187 -26.45 -0.55 2.64
C ALA A 187 -25.82 -1.64 3.51
N THR A 188 -24.71 -1.34 4.19
CA THR A 188 -24.05 -2.26 5.13
C THR A 188 -24.95 -2.57 6.35
N LEU A 189 -25.63 -1.57 6.91
CA LEU A 189 -26.58 -1.75 7.99
C LEU A 189 -27.71 -2.74 7.64
N ARG A 190 -28.19 -2.66 6.38
CA ARG A 190 -29.34 -3.46 5.94
C ARG A 190 -28.98 -4.85 5.42
N HIS A 191 -27.82 -5.01 4.80
CA HIS A 191 -27.54 -6.18 3.96
C HIS A 191 -26.30 -6.99 4.35
N MET A 192 -25.39 -6.44 5.16
CA MET A 192 -24.18 -7.17 5.53
C MET A 192 -24.44 -8.06 6.78
N PRO A 193 -24.15 -9.37 6.73
CA PRO A 193 -24.27 -10.23 7.89
C PRO A 193 -23.20 -9.92 8.94
N ASN A 194 -23.56 -10.00 10.22
CA ASN A 194 -22.62 -9.81 11.31
C ASN A 194 -21.99 -11.14 11.73
N LEU A 195 -21.00 -11.58 10.99
CA LEU A 195 -20.30 -12.84 11.20
C LEU A 195 -19.19 -12.64 12.27
N ARG A 196 -19.20 -13.49 13.32
CA ARG A 196 -18.21 -13.47 14.40
C ARG A 196 -17.55 -14.84 14.54
N HIS A 197 -16.35 -14.84 15.09
CA HIS A 197 -15.73 -16.09 15.51
C HIS A 197 -16.23 -16.46 16.91
N ALA A 198 -16.53 -17.75 17.14
CA ALA A 198 -17.08 -18.20 18.42
C ALA A 198 -16.11 -17.98 19.61
N SER A 199 -14.81 -18.11 19.35
CA SER A 199 -13.75 -17.92 20.35
C SER A 199 -12.57 -17.17 19.73
N PRO A 200 -12.61 -15.83 19.69
CA PRO A 200 -11.46 -15.05 19.22
C PRO A 200 -10.28 -15.26 20.17
N GLY A 201 -9.12 -15.60 19.64
CA GLY A 201 -7.90 -15.72 20.40
C GLY A 201 -7.53 -14.43 21.15
N ARG A 202 -6.60 -14.53 22.11
CA ARG A 202 -6.06 -13.36 22.80
C ARG A 202 -5.28 -12.50 21.81
N PHE A 203 -5.54 -11.19 21.82
CA PHE A 203 -4.76 -10.24 21.02
C PHE A 203 -3.44 -9.91 21.71
N ASP A 204 -2.35 -10.01 20.99
CA ASP A 204 -1.03 -9.61 21.47
C ASP A 204 -0.87 -8.09 21.45
N LEU A 205 -1.49 -7.43 22.44
CA LEU A 205 -1.45 -5.98 22.56
C LEU A 205 0.00 -5.47 22.78
N GLY A 206 0.82 -6.19 23.54
CA GLY A 206 2.21 -5.81 23.79
C GLY A 206 3.05 -5.81 22.51
N GLY A 207 2.98 -6.91 21.75
CA GLY A 207 3.64 -7.01 20.45
C GLY A 207 3.12 -5.98 19.44
N TYR A 208 1.81 -5.75 19.43
CA TYR A 208 1.19 -4.73 18.57
C TYR A 208 1.71 -3.31 18.87
N LEU A 209 1.75 -2.90 20.14
CA LEU A 209 2.22 -1.58 20.54
C LEU A 209 3.72 -1.39 20.25
N LEU A 210 4.55 -2.41 20.47
CA LEU A 210 5.98 -2.38 20.13
C LEU A 210 6.19 -2.21 18.62
N LEU A 211 5.44 -2.95 17.81
CA LEU A 211 5.54 -2.86 16.36
C LEU A 211 5.02 -1.53 15.83
N ALA A 212 3.90 -1.04 16.37
CA ALA A 212 3.36 0.28 16.04
C ALA A 212 4.34 1.40 16.40
N ALA A 213 4.92 1.35 17.61
CA ALA A 213 5.93 2.30 18.04
C ALA A 213 7.18 2.28 17.13
N ALA A 214 7.63 1.09 16.73
CA ALA A 214 8.76 0.94 15.80
C ALA A 214 8.47 1.62 14.46
N MET A 215 7.33 1.31 13.84
CA MET A 215 6.95 1.87 12.54
C MET A 215 6.78 3.39 12.57
N VAL A 216 6.08 3.90 13.59
CA VAL A 216 5.83 5.34 13.74
C VAL A 216 7.14 6.08 14.00
N SER A 217 7.98 5.60 14.93
CA SER A 217 9.23 6.27 15.29
C SER A 217 10.22 6.29 14.13
N ILE A 218 10.37 5.18 13.39
CA ILE A 218 11.24 5.13 12.21
C ILE A 218 10.72 6.07 11.12
N SER A 219 9.40 6.04 10.84
CA SER A 219 8.81 6.90 9.82
C SER A 219 8.96 8.38 10.16
N LEU A 220 8.68 8.79 11.41
CA LEU A 220 8.84 10.16 11.87
C LEU A 220 10.31 10.60 11.88
N SER A 221 11.24 9.70 12.22
CA SER A 221 12.68 10.00 12.14
C SER A 221 13.11 10.33 10.73
N LEU A 222 12.71 9.53 9.75
CA LEU A 222 13.02 9.77 8.35
C LEU A 222 12.35 11.04 7.81
N ASP A 223 11.12 11.30 8.23
CA ASP A 223 10.38 12.52 7.88
C ASP A 223 11.04 13.78 8.46
N GLY A 224 11.60 13.68 9.68
CA GLY A 224 12.40 14.73 10.31
C GLY A 224 13.69 15.06 9.56
N LEU A 225 14.28 14.10 8.84
CA LEU A 225 15.42 14.36 7.93
C LEU A 225 14.99 15.15 6.70
N GLY A 226 13.72 15.02 6.28
CA GLY A 226 13.15 15.63 5.08
C GLY A 226 12.68 17.08 5.21
N GLY A 227 13.12 17.84 6.23
CA GLY A 227 12.88 19.30 6.27
C GLY A 227 11.79 19.79 7.24
N LEU A 228 11.35 18.97 8.21
CA LEU A 228 10.47 19.44 9.30
C LEU A 228 11.17 20.39 10.28
N GLY A 229 12.46 20.69 10.08
CA GLY A 229 13.24 21.60 10.95
C GLY A 229 13.43 21.06 12.37
N TRP A 230 13.26 19.76 12.58
CA TRP A 230 13.45 19.16 13.90
C TRP A 230 14.92 19.13 14.29
N ALA A 231 15.19 19.26 15.59
CA ALA A 231 16.54 19.11 16.10
C ALA A 231 17.09 17.72 15.71
N ARG A 232 18.32 17.66 15.20
CA ARG A 232 18.98 16.40 14.80
C ARG A 232 18.94 15.36 15.93
N THR A 233 19.04 15.82 17.19
CA THR A 233 18.93 14.97 18.37
C THR A 233 17.59 14.22 18.43
N LEU A 234 16.48 14.89 18.13
CA LEU A 234 15.16 14.26 18.13
C LEU A 234 15.04 13.22 17.02
N VAL A 235 15.56 13.52 15.82
CA VAL A 235 15.58 12.58 14.69
C VAL A 235 16.36 11.30 15.05
N VAL A 236 17.56 11.45 15.64
CA VAL A 236 18.37 10.31 16.07
C VAL A 236 17.68 9.55 17.20
N LEU A 237 17.09 10.25 18.18
CA LEU A 237 16.35 9.61 19.28
C LEU A 237 15.19 8.78 18.78
N LEU A 238 14.39 9.29 17.84
CA LEU A 238 13.28 8.57 17.22
C LEU A 238 13.76 7.32 16.44
N MET A 239 14.88 7.43 15.73
CA MET A 239 15.47 6.29 15.03
C MET A 239 15.91 5.20 16.02
N VAL A 240 16.64 5.58 17.07
CA VAL A 240 17.08 4.64 18.12
C VAL A 240 15.87 4.00 18.81
N LEU A 241 14.87 4.78 19.17
CA LEU A 241 13.64 4.29 19.79
C LEU A 241 12.92 3.30 18.88
N GLY A 242 12.80 3.63 17.60
CA GLY A 242 12.15 2.75 16.61
C GLY A 242 12.88 1.42 16.43
N LEU A 243 14.21 1.45 16.32
CA LEU A 243 15.03 0.23 16.22
C LEU A 243 14.99 -0.58 17.52
N ALA A 244 15.02 0.08 18.69
CA ALA A 244 14.89 -0.58 19.99
C ALA A 244 13.51 -1.23 20.14
N ALA A 245 12.43 -0.57 19.73
CA ALA A 245 11.07 -1.13 19.75
C ALA A 245 10.95 -2.34 18.80
N LEU A 246 11.57 -2.31 17.62
CA LEU A 246 11.61 -3.43 16.69
C LEU A 246 12.36 -4.63 17.28
N ALA A 247 13.52 -4.39 17.92
CA ALA A 247 14.28 -5.42 18.62
C ALA A 247 13.48 -5.99 19.81
N ALA A 248 12.83 -5.12 20.59
CA ALA A 248 11.97 -5.53 21.69
C ALA A 248 10.77 -6.37 21.21
N TYR A 249 10.16 -5.99 20.07
CA TYR A 249 9.12 -6.80 19.43
C TYR A 249 9.64 -8.20 19.07
N TRP A 250 10.82 -8.30 18.48
CA TRP A 250 11.42 -9.60 18.11
C TRP A 250 11.64 -10.48 19.33
N LEU A 251 12.19 -9.94 20.41
CA LEU A 251 12.40 -10.65 21.68
C LEU A 251 11.07 -11.06 22.34
N HIS A 252 10.06 -10.18 22.28
CA HIS A 252 8.71 -10.47 22.76
C HIS A 252 8.07 -11.61 21.97
N ALA A 253 8.16 -11.58 20.65
CA ALA A 253 7.59 -12.60 19.77
C ALA A 253 8.22 -13.99 19.95
N LEU A 254 9.52 -14.06 20.31
CA LEU A 254 10.19 -15.31 20.64
C LEU A 254 9.72 -15.94 21.96
N ARG A 255 9.19 -15.13 22.88
CA ARG A 255 8.75 -15.56 24.23
C ARG A 255 7.24 -15.69 24.36
N SER A 256 6.48 -15.03 23.50
CA SER A 256 5.02 -15.05 23.54
C SER A 256 4.47 -16.38 23.00
N PRO A 257 3.51 -17.00 23.68
CA PRO A 257 2.85 -18.22 23.18
C PRO A 257 1.95 -17.95 21.96
N ALA A 258 1.47 -16.72 21.78
CA ALA A 258 0.63 -16.31 20.67
C ALA A 258 1.03 -14.89 20.21
N PRO A 259 2.20 -14.74 19.57
CA PRO A 259 2.64 -13.43 19.10
C PRO A 259 1.79 -12.94 17.92
N LEU A 260 1.71 -11.62 17.74
CA LEU A 260 0.99 -11.01 16.62
C LEU A 260 1.45 -11.58 15.27
N PHE A 261 2.76 -11.72 15.09
CA PHE A 261 3.38 -12.42 13.96
C PHE A 261 4.43 -13.39 14.48
N ALA A 262 4.22 -14.67 14.19
CA ALA A 262 5.13 -15.71 14.65
C ALA A 262 6.50 -15.62 13.95
N PRO A 263 7.63 -15.63 14.68
CA PRO A 263 8.98 -15.69 14.09
C PRO A 263 9.17 -16.86 13.12
N ALA A 264 8.42 -17.94 13.31
CA ALA A 264 8.39 -19.10 12.43
C ALA A 264 7.95 -18.79 10.98
N LEU A 265 7.34 -17.62 10.70
CA LEU A 265 7.09 -17.16 9.33
C LEU A 265 8.40 -16.91 8.57
N PHE A 266 9.42 -16.43 9.25
CA PHE A 266 10.73 -16.11 8.65
C PHE A 266 11.65 -17.32 8.47
N THR A 267 11.27 -18.50 8.97
CA THR A 267 11.99 -19.75 8.66
C THR A 267 11.75 -20.20 7.21
N VAL A 268 10.63 -19.79 6.61
CA VAL A 268 10.35 -20.03 5.19
C VAL A 268 11.18 -19.05 4.35
N ALA A 269 12.15 -19.57 3.60
CA ALA A 269 13.11 -18.74 2.86
C ALA A 269 12.44 -17.81 1.84
N SER A 270 11.46 -18.30 1.06
CA SER A 270 10.72 -17.47 0.09
C SER A 270 9.95 -16.35 0.77
N TYR A 271 9.34 -16.61 1.93
CA TYR A 271 8.64 -15.61 2.71
C TYR A 271 9.59 -14.53 3.25
N ARG A 272 10.70 -14.94 3.86
CA ARG A 272 11.71 -14.01 4.40
C ARG A 272 12.27 -13.09 3.30
N VAL A 273 12.72 -13.68 2.19
CA VAL A 273 13.27 -12.92 1.06
C VAL A 273 12.19 -12.06 0.40
N GLY A 274 10.97 -12.60 0.26
CA GLY A 274 9.84 -11.87 -0.31
C GLY A 274 9.43 -10.65 0.52
N VAL A 275 9.34 -10.76 1.85
CA VAL A 275 9.01 -9.65 2.75
C VAL A 275 10.09 -8.57 2.74
N LEU A 276 11.38 -8.96 2.88
CA LEU A 276 12.51 -8.02 2.84
C LEU A 276 12.64 -7.37 1.46
N GLY A 277 12.58 -8.16 0.40
CA GLY A 277 12.63 -7.65 -0.97
C GLY A 277 11.47 -6.70 -1.28
N ASN A 278 10.25 -7.02 -0.80
CA ASN A 278 9.10 -6.13 -0.94
C ASN A 278 9.32 -4.80 -0.21
N LEU A 279 9.85 -4.80 1.02
CA LEU A 279 10.12 -3.58 1.76
C LEU A 279 11.07 -2.65 0.96
N PHE A 280 12.24 -3.15 0.57
CA PHE A 280 13.27 -2.34 -0.08
C PHE A 280 12.93 -1.94 -1.52
N ALA A 281 12.43 -2.88 -2.34
CA ALA A 281 12.00 -2.54 -3.71
C ALA A 281 10.78 -1.60 -3.72
N ARG A 282 9.93 -1.68 -2.68
CA ARG A 282 8.75 -0.84 -2.54
C ARG A 282 9.09 0.60 -2.12
N ILE A 283 10.20 0.84 -1.44
CA ILE A 283 10.69 2.20 -1.18
C ILE A 283 10.83 2.95 -2.51
N GLY A 284 11.44 2.36 -3.52
CA GLY A 284 11.57 3.00 -4.82
C GLY A 284 10.25 3.14 -5.56
N SER A 285 9.53 2.04 -5.79
CA SER A 285 8.27 2.07 -6.54
C SER A 285 7.15 2.83 -5.82
N GLY A 286 7.14 2.83 -4.48
CA GLY A 286 6.17 3.56 -3.66
C GLY A 286 6.39 5.07 -3.65
N ALA A 287 7.58 5.54 -3.97
CA ALA A 287 7.88 6.97 -4.17
C ALA A 287 7.25 7.54 -5.46
N MET A 288 7.02 6.70 -6.48
CA MET A 288 6.62 7.16 -7.82
C MET A 288 5.25 7.85 -7.87
N PRO A 289 4.19 7.37 -7.18
CA PRO A 289 2.91 8.06 -7.13
C PRO A 289 2.99 9.49 -6.58
N TYR A 290 3.99 9.78 -5.74
CA TYR A 290 4.28 11.11 -5.22
C TYR A 290 5.18 11.90 -6.17
N LEU A 291 6.30 11.33 -6.62
CA LEU A 291 7.31 12.05 -7.41
C LEU A 291 6.86 12.39 -8.84
N LEU A 292 6.15 11.47 -9.53
CA LEU A 292 5.78 11.70 -10.92
C LEU A 292 4.80 12.87 -11.10
N PRO A 293 3.71 12.98 -10.33
CA PRO A 293 2.83 14.15 -10.41
C PRO A 293 3.53 15.46 -10.04
N LEU A 294 4.46 15.44 -9.07
CA LEU A 294 5.25 16.62 -8.70
C LEU A 294 6.20 17.04 -9.83
N LEU A 295 6.94 16.09 -10.43
CA LEU A 295 7.79 16.36 -11.58
C LEU A 295 7.00 17.01 -12.72
N LEU A 296 5.86 16.38 -13.09
CA LEU A 296 5.04 16.84 -14.20
C LEU A 296 4.50 18.25 -13.96
N GLN A 297 3.99 18.54 -12.76
CA GLN A 297 3.39 19.84 -12.46
C GLN A 297 4.42 20.92 -12.13
N LEU A 298 5.43 20.64 -11.29
CA LEU A 298 6.34 21.66 -10.80
C LEU A 298 7.53 21.91 -11.72
N ALA A 299 8.11 20.84 -12.32
CA ALA A 299 9.31 20.97 -13.14
C ALA A 299 9.02 21.02 -14.65
N LEU A 300 7.96 20.35 -15.12
CA LEU A 300 7.60 20.29 -16.53
C LEU A 300 6.42 21.19 -16.90
N GLY A 301 5.75 21.85 -15.93
CA GLY A 301 4.71 22.84 -16.16
C GLY A 301 3.36 22.29 -16.64
N PHE A 302 3.08 21.01 -16.42
CA PHE A 302 1.78 20.42 -16.75
C PHE A 302 0.69 20.93 -15.82
N SER A 303 -0.54 21.11 -16.32
CA SER A 303 -1.68 21.33 -15.46
C SER A 303 -2.00 20.06 -14.63
N PRO A 304 -2.76 20.20 -13.52
CA PRO A 304 -3.16 19.04 -12.71
C PRO A 304 -3.89 17.96 -13.53
N ALA A 305 -4.80 18.35 -14.43
CA ALA A 305 -5.51 17.41 -15.31
C ALA A 305 -4.57 16.72 -16.30
N GLN A 306 -3.65 17.47 -16.92
CA GLN A 306 -2.64 16.91 -17.81
C GLN A 306 -1.73 15.94 -17.09
N ALA A 307 -1.25 16.28 -15.89
CA ALA A 307 -0.43 15.41 -15.07
C ALA A 307 -1.18 14.12 -14.69
N GLY A 308 -2.47 14.24 -14.36
CA GLY A 308 -3.34 13.09 -14.10
C GLY A 308 -3.50 12.18 -15.33
N MET A 309 -3.74 12.75 -16.51
CA MET A 309 -3.84 12.01 -17.78
C MET A 309 -2.52 11.30 -18.13
N MET A 310 -1.37 11.89 -17.80
CA MET A 310 -0.05 11.26 -17.98
C MET A 310 0.15 10.01 -17.12
N MET A 311 -0.68 9.78 -16.10
CA MET A 311 -0.64 8.54 -15.31
C MET A 311 -1.42 7.38 -15.94
N LEU A 312 -2.31 7.65 -16.92
CA LEU A 312 -3.07 6.60 -17.62
C LEU A 312 -2.18 5.54 -18.30
N PRO A 313 -1.11 5.88 -19.03
CA PRO A 313 -0.21 4.90 -19.62
C PRO A 313 0.40 3.94 -18.58
N VAL A 314 0.75 4.46 -17.39
CA VAL A 314 1.26 3.62 -16.27
C VAL A 314 0.22 2.58 -15.87
N ALA A 315 -1.02 3.02 -15.66
CA ALA A 315 -2.09 2.14 -15.19
C ALA A 315 -2.53 1.13 -16.25
N LEU A 316 -2.70 1.56 -17.51
CA LEU A 316 -3.08 0.68 -18.62
C LEU A 316 -2.02 -0.40 -18.89
N ALA A 317 -0.74 -0.02 -18.94
CA ALA A 317 0.35 -0.97 -19.13
C ALA A 317 0.47 -1.95 -17.94
N SER A 318 0.24 -1.46 -16.71
CA SER A 318 0.20 -2.29 -15.51
C SER A 318 -0.89 -3.37 -15.56
N MET A 319 -2.03 -3.07 -16.17
CA MET A 319 -3.11 -4.04 -16.36
C MET A 319 -2.80 -5.03 -17.49
N GLY A 320 -2.26 -4.55 -18.59
CA GLY A 320 -1.97 -5.35 -19.79
C GLY A 320 -0.91 -6.43 -19.57
N ILE A 321 0.12 -6.15 -18.72
CA ILE A 321 1.24 -7.07 -18.49
C ILE A 321 0.88 -8.29 -17.62
N LYS A 322 -0.25 -8.29 -16.91
CA LYS A 322 -0.56 -9.35 -15.92
C LYS A 322 -0.63 -10.76 -16.50
N ARG A 323 -1.20 -10.92 -17.69
CA ARG A 323 -1.26 -12.24 -18.36
C ARG A 323 0.10 -12.67 -18.91
N PRO A 324 0.83 -11.86 -19.68
CA PRO A 324 2.16 -12.20 -20.17
C PRO A 324 3.15 -12.55 -19.07
N ILE A 325 3.13 -11.82 -17.94
CA ILE A 325 4.12 -12.02 -16.87
C ILE A 325 4.00 -13.37 -16.18
N THR A 326 2.80 -13.91 -16.02
CA THR A 326 2.60 -15.25 -15.47
C THR A 326 3.31 -16.31 -16.33
N HIS A 327 3.26 -16.16 -17.65
CA HIS A 327 3.96 -17.06 -18.57
C HIS A 327 5.50 -16.92 -18.47
N VAL A 328 5.99 -15.68 -18.33
CA VAL A 328 7.44 -15.42 -18.13
C VAL A 328 7.93 -16.02 -16.82
N ILE A 329 7.19 -15.83 -15.72
CA ILE A 329 7.53 -16.41 -14.40
C ILE A 329 7.55 -17.94 -14.47
N ASN A 330 6.57 -18.55 -15.13
CA ASN A 330 6.50 -20.01 -15.25
C ASN A 330 7.65 -20.60 -16.10
N ARG A 331 8.20 -19.84 -17.05
CA ARG A 331 9.33 -20.28 -17.89
C ARG A 331 10.71 -20.04 -17.28
N LEU A 332 10.90 -18.86 -16.69
CA LEU A 332 12.21 -18.42 -16.19
C LEU A 332 12.38 -18.66 -14.69
N GLY A 333 11.29 -18.85 -13.95
CA GLY A 333 11.30 -18.94 -12.50
C GLY A 333 11.28 -17.56 -11.79
N TYR A 334 11.03 -17.58 -10.48
CA TYR A 334 10.91 -16.35 -9.69
C TYR A 334 12.22 -15.59 -9.51
N ARG A 335 13.33 -16.29 -9.27
CA ARG A 335 14.62 -15.66 -8.96
C ARG A 335 15.12 -14.78 -10.11
N PRO A 336 15.34 -15.28 -11.35
CA PRO A 336 15.85 -14.46 -12.46
C PRO A 336 14.85 -13.34 -12.83
N VAL A 337 13.53 -13.60 -12.76
CA VAL A 337 12.52 -12.57 -13.03
C VAL A 337 12.58 -11.46 -11.99
N LEU A 338 12.61 -11.75 -10.69
CA LEU A 338 12.68 -10.72 -9.65
C LEU A 338 13.99 -9.95 -9.67
N VAL A 339 15.14 -10.63 -9.80
CA VAL A 339 16.44 -9.96 -9.88
C VAL A 339 16.50 -9.04 -11.10
N GLY A 340 16.21 -9.56 -12.29
CA GLY A 340 16.29 -8.78 -13.53
C GLY A 340 15.27 -7.64 -13.57
N ASN A 341 14.02 -7.91 -13.13
CA ASN A 341 12.97 -6.90 -13.12
C ASN A 341 13.21 -5.81 -12.07
N THR A 342 13.82 -6.13 -10.89
CA THR A 342 14.16 -5.11 -9.89
C THR A 342 15.24 -4.17 -10.39
N VAL A 343 16.27 -4.70 -11.08
CA VAL A 343 17.28 -3.87 -11.75
C VAL A 343 16.63 -3.00 -12.82
N LEU A 344 15.80 -3.60 -13.68
CA LEU A 344 15.09 -2.86 -14.73
C LEU A 344 14.18 -1.78 -14.15
N LEU A 345 13.47 -2.06 -13.05
CA LEU A 345 12.64 -1.09 -12.34
C LEU A 345 13.49 0.10 -11.85
N GLY A 346 14.64 -0.18 -11.24
CA GLY A 346 15.57 0.86 -10.81
C GLY A 346 16.08 1.72 -11.98
N LEU A 347 16.40 1.08 -13.11
CA LEU A 347 16.81 1.79 -14.34
C LEU A 347 15.66 2.63 -14.92
N MET A 348 14.41 2.13 -14.89
CA MET A 348 13.25 2.90 -15.33
C MET A 348 13.00 4.12 -14.43
N ILE A 349 13.14 3.96 -13.13
CA ILE A 349 13.03 5.07 -12.17
C ILE A 349 14.14 6.10 -12.43
N ALA A 350 15.39 5.67 -12.54
CA ALA A 350 16.51 6.56 -12.88
C ALA A 350 16.33 7.23 -14.25
N GLY A 351 15.73 6.54 -15.20
CA GLY A 351 15.42 7.04 -16.54
C GLY A 351 14.50 8.26 -16.56
N PHE A 352 13.66 8.47 -15.53
CA PHE A 352 12.87 9.70 -15.41
C PHE A 352 13.72 10.97 -15.24
N ALA A 353 14.99 10.83 -14.85
CA ALA A 353 15.95 11.93 -14.86
C ALA A 353 16.22 12.49 -16.27
N LEU A 354 15.94 11.74 -17.32
CA LEU A 354 16.08 12.16 -18.70
C LEU A 354 14.89 12.95 -19.24
N MET A 355 13.79 13.04 -18.47
CA MET A 355 12.64 13.85 -18.88
C MET A 355 12.99 15.34 -18.96
N THR A 356 12.56 15.96 -20.05
CA THR A 356 12.74 17.40 -20.29
C THR A 356 11.42 18.03 -20.77
N PRO A 357 11.24 19.35 -20.63
CA PRO A 357 10.06 20.04 -21.17
C PRO A 357 9.89 19.87 -22.69
N GLN A 358 10.99 19.73 -23.44
CA GLN A 358 11.00 19.59 -24.89
C GLN A 358 10.85 18.15 -25.39
N GLN A 359 10.84 17.16 -24.48
CA GLN A 359 10.71 15.76 -24.86
C GLN A 359 9.37 15.51 -25.60
N PRO A 360 9.37 14.77 -26.74
CA PRO A 360 8.15 14.43 -27.45
C PRO A 360 7.15 13.66 -26.58
N LEU A 361 5.85 13.97 -26.74
CA LEU A 361 4.80 13.37 -25.93
C LEU A 361 4.77 11.85 -26.01
N TRP A 362 4.95 11.29 -27.23
CA TRP A 362 4.95 9.85 -27.43
C TRP A 362 6.06 9.14 -26.62
N LEU A 363 7.24 9.77 -26.49
CA LEU A 363 8.34 9.19 -25.73
C LEU A 363 8.06 9.19 -24.23
N ARG A 364 7.43 10.25 -23.70
CA ARG A 364 6.95 10.30 -22.30
C ARG A 364 5.91 9.21 -22.04
N ILE A 365 4.94 9.06 -22.93
CA ILE A 365 3.90 8.02 -22.84
C ILE A 365 4.56 6.64 -22.83
N ALA A 366 5.50 6.38 -23.73
CA ALA A 366 6.21 5.11 -23.80
C ALA A 366 7.03 4.82 -22.52
N GLN A 367 7.72 5.82 -21.97
CA GLN A 367 8.50 5.71 -20.74
C GLN A 367 7.60 5.41 -19.53
N LEU A 368 6.47 6.11 -19.40
CA LEU A 368 5.50 5.88 -18.33
C LEU A 368 4.82 4.51 -18.47
N ALA A 369 4.45 4.10 -19.69
CA ALA A 369 3.84 2.79 -19.92
C ALA A 369 4.84 1.65 -19.59
N LEU A 370 6.09 1.78 -20.01
CA LEU A 370 7.13 0.79 -19.71
C LEU A 370 7.37 0.69 -18.20
N PHE A 371 7.48 1.82 -17.50
CA PHE A 371 7.55 1.83 -16.04
C PHE A 371 6.35 1.12 -15.41
N GLY A 372 5.13 1.39 -15.89
CA GLY A 372 3.91 0.75 -15.39
C GLY A 372 3.94 -0.77 -15.54
N ALA A 373 4.38 -1.27 -16.70
CA ALA A 373 4.51 -2.70 -16.98
C ALA A 373 5.55 -3.36 -16.05
N VAL A 374 6.74 -2.75 -15.92
CA VAL A 374 7.83 -3.26 -15.07
C VAL A 374 7.43 -3.24 -13.60
N ASN A 375 6.80 -2.16 -13.12
CA ASN A 375 6.31 -2.05 -11.75
C ASN A 375 5.22 -3.08 -11.42
N SER A 376 4.29 -3.33 -12.33
CA SER A 376 3.24 -4.35 -12.17
C SER A 376 3.82 -5.76 -12.16
N THR A 377 4.83 -6.02 -12.98
CA THR A 377 5.62 -7.27 -12.98
C THR A 377 6.23 -7.51 -11.61
N GLN A 378 6.92 -6.50 -11.06
CA GLN A 378 7.54 -6.56 -9.74
C GLN A 378 6.51 -6.90 -8.66
N PHE A 379 5.40 -6.17 -8.65
CA PHE A 379 4.32 -6.38 -7.68
C PHE A 379 3.74 -7.79 -7.75
N THR A 380 3.46 -8.28 -8.95
CA THR A 380 2.86 -9.60 -9.16
C THR A 380 3.81 -10.72 -8.72
N ALA A 381 5.06 -10.67 -9.15
CA ALA A 381 6.06 -11.69 -8.81
C ALA A 381 6.39 -11.70 -7.31
N MET A 382 6.52 -10.53 -6.67
CA MET A 382 6.76 -10.44 -5.22
C MET A 382 5.60 -11.01 -4.40
N ASN A 383 4.35 -10.66 -4.75
CA ASN A 383 3.18 -11.20 -4.05
C ASN A 383 3.11 -12.73 -4.17
N ALA A 384 3.35 -13.26 -5.37
CA ALA A 384 3.29 -14.70 -5.60
C ALA A 384 4.39 -15.44 -4.84
N VAL A 385 5.67 -15.02 -4.96
CA VAL A 385 6.80 -15.72 -4.33
C VAL A 385 6.74 -15.67 -2.80
N THR A 386 6.26 -14.56 -2.23
CA THR A 386 6.23 -14.39 -0.78
C THR A 386 5.26 -15.37 -0.12
N LEU A 387 4.12 -15.66 -0.75
CA LEU A 387 3.05 -16.44 -0.13
C LEU A 387 3.03 -17.90 -0.58
N LYS A 388 3.80 -18.29 -1.61
CA LYS A 388 3.68 -19.60 -2.27
C LYS A 388 3.96 -20.80 -1.36
N ASP A 389 4.94 -20.66 -0.44
CA ASP A 389 5.43 -21.76 0.39
C ASP A 389 4.92 -21.70 1.85
N LEU A 390 3.98 -20.78 2.13
CA LEU A 390 3.36 -20.69 3.45
C LEU A 390 2.32 -21.78 3.65
N ALA A 391 2.40 -22.48 4.79
CA ALA A 391 1.38 -23.42 5.22
C ALA A 391 0.00 -22.72 5.36
N PRO A 392 -1.11 -23.40 5.01
CA PRO A 392 -2.46 -22.80 5.04
C PRO A 392 -2.82 -22.17 6.39
N GLU A 393 -2.37 -22.74 7.51
CA GLU A 393 -2.63 -22.26 8.88
C GLU A 393 -1.95 -20.92 9.15
N ARG A 394 -0.85 -20.61 8.46
CA ARG A 394 -0.05 -19.40 8.61
C ARG A 394 -0.30 -18.37 7.50
N ALA A 395 -1.04 -18.76 6.46
CA ALA A 395 -1.26 -17.91 5.28
C ALA A 395 -1.96 -16.59 5.64
N ALA A 396 -2.95 -16.59 6.53
CA ALA A 396 -3.67 -15.40 6.95
C ALA A 396 -2.75 -14.40 7.70
N SER A 397 -1.98 -14.89 8.69
CA SER A 397 -1.02 -14.07 9.45
C SER A 397 0.11 -13.58 8.55
N GLY A 398 0.65 -14.44 7.68
CA GLY A 398 1.69 -14.08 6.71
C GLY A 398 1.22 -13.02 5.73
N ASN A 399 0.00 -13.12 5.20
CA ASN A 399 -0.56 -12.11 4.31
C ASN A 399 -0.83 -10.77 5.02
N SER A 400 -1.21 -10.80 6.29
CA SER A 400 -1.39 -9.57 7.11
C SER A 400 -0.06 -8.85 7.31
N LEU A 401 0.99 -9.56 7.73
CA LEU A 401 2.34 -9.01 7.87
C LEU A 401 2.86 -8.47 6.53
N PHE A 402 2.67 -9.21 5.44
CA PHE A 402 3.08 -8.79 4.11
C PHE A 402 2.36 -7.51 3.67
N SER A 403 1.03 -7.40 3.91
CA SER A 403 0.25 -6.21 3.60
C SER A 403 0.69 -4.99 4.43
N MET A 404 0.99 -5.20 5.72
CA MET A 404 1.56 -4.18 6.59
C MET A 404 2.90 -3.66 6.03
N VAL A 405 3.80 -4.58 5.66
CA VAL A 405 5.12 -4.22 5.10
C VAL A 405 4.98 -3.50 3.76
N GLN A 406 3.98 -3.85 2.95
CA GLN A 406 3.68 -3.12 1.70
C GLN A 406 3.30 -1.66 1.97
N MET A 407 2.42 -1.41 2.93
CA MET A 407 2.00 -0.05 3.28
C MET A 407 3.14 0.74 3.91
N LEU A 408 3.92 0.10 4.78
CA LEU A 408 5.13 0.69 5.36
C LEU A 408 6.15 1.05 4.26
N GLY A 409 6.41 0.15 3.32
CA GLY A 409 7.31 0.41 2.19
C GLY A 409 6.87 1.58 1.31
N MET A 410 5.56 1.74 1.07
CA MET A 410 5.00 2.91 0.39
C MET A 410 5.24 4.20 1.19
N SER A 411 4.92 4.19 2.48
CA SER A 411 5.13 5.34 3.37
C SER A 411 6.60 5.75 3.39
N LEU A 412 7.51 4.81 3.64
CA LEU A 412 8.96 5.05 3.63
C LEU A 412 9.46 5.54 2.26
N GLY A 413 8.88 5.06 1.16
CA GLY A 413 9.21 5.49 -0.19
C GLY A 413 8.92 6.98 -0.40
N VAL A 414 7.75 7.44 0.00
CA VAL A 414 7.36 8.85 -0.07
C VAL A 414 8.25 9.71 0.82
N THR A 415 8.51 9.27 2.05
CA THR A 415 9.39 9.96 3.00
C THR A 415 10.83 10.06 2.47
N CYS A 416 11.40 8.96 1.96
CA CYS A 416 12.74 8.97 1.35
C CYS A 416 12.82 9.89 0.12
N ALA A 417 11.79 9.89 -0.72
CA ALA A 417 11.73 10.76 -1.88
C ALA A 417 11.74 12.25 -1.47
N ALA A 418 10.93 12.61 -0.49
CA ALA A 418 10.86 13.97 0.02
C ALA A 418 12.18 14.39 0.70
N ALA A 419 12.78 13.50 1.50
CA ALA A 419 14.08 13.76 2.12
C ALA A 419 15.20 14.01 1.10
N LEU A 420 15.24 13.20 0.03
CA LEU A 420 16.19 13.38 -1.08
C LEU A 420 15.93 14.67 -1.86
N LEU A 421 14.66 15.00 -2.14
CA LEU A 421 14.32 16.27 -2.77
C LEU A 421 14.79 17.47 -1.94
N HIS A 422 14.60 17.44 -0.63
CA HIS A 422 15.12 18.49 0.27
C HIS A 422 16.65 18.53 0.26
N ALA A 423 17.32 17.41 0.47
CA ALA A 423 18.78 17.35 0.52
C ALA A 423 19.44 17.83 -0.78
N PHE A 424 18.91 17.42 -1.93
CA PHE A 424 19.42 17.89 -3.22
C PHE A 424 19.03 19.34 -3.51
N SER A 425 17.91 19.82 -3.00
CA SER A 425 17.52 21.22 -3.07
C SER A 425 18.50 22.14 -2.33
N ASP A 426 18.88 21.77 -1.11
CA ASP A 426 19.85 22.51 -0.30
C ASP A 426 21.25 22.48 -0.94
N TRP A 427 21.62 21.33 -1.52
CA TRP A 427 22.95 21.15 -2.11
C TRP A 427 23.12 21.84 -3.47
N LEU A 428 22.08 21.85 -4.32
CA LEU A 428 22.13 22.44 -5.67
C LEU A 428 21.80 23.95 -5.69
N GLY A 429 21.45 24.56 -4.54
CA GLY A 429 21.34 26.00 -4.36
C GLY A 429 20.27 26.71 -5.19
N GLY A 430 19.11 26.10 -5.39
CA GLY A 430 18.01 26.68 -6.20
C GLY A 430 17.19 27.72 -5.42
N THR A 431 16.85 28.85 -6.04
CA THR A 431 15.95 29.88 -5.48
C THR A 431 14.49 29.43 -5.38
N ALA A 432 14.12 28.36 -6.10
CA ALA A 432 12.82 27.67 -6.02
C ALA A 432 13.06 26.16 -6.06
N PRO A 433 13.49 25.55 -4.96
CA PRO A 433 13.97 24.16 -4.92
C PRO A 433 13.01 23.14 -5.48
N ALA A 434 11.71 23.30 -5.20
CA ALA A 434 10.66 22.37 -5.65
C ALA A 434 10.44 22.38 -7.18
N GLN A 435 10.92 23.42 -7.89
CA GLN A 435 10.75 23.59 -9.34
C GLN A 435 12.04 23.25 -10.14
N SER A 436 13.13 22.95 -9.45
CA SER A 436 14.40 22.69 -10.08
C SER A 436 14.46 21.29 -10.71
N LEU A 437 14.45 21.21 -12.03
CA LEU A 437 14.61 19.95 -12.77
C LEU A 437 15.88 19.17 -12.36
N PRO A 438 17.05 19.79 -12.09
CA PRO A 438 18.23 19.08 -11.56
C PRO A 438 17.98 18.35 -10.23
N VAL A 439 17.20 18.93 -9.33
CA VAL A 439 16.85 18.31 -8.03
C VAL A 439 16.03 17.03 -8.24
N PHE A 440 15.03 17.09 -9.13
CA PHE A 440 14.25 15.90 -9.50
C PHE A 440 15.15 14.84 -10.16
N ARG A 441 16.04 15.23 -11.07
CA ARG A 441 16.98 14.31 -11.73
C ARG A 441 17.85 13.56 -10.74
N ALA A 442 18.48 14.27 -9.80
CA ALA A 442 19.31 13.66 -8.77
C ALA A 442 18.48 12.70 -7.88
N THR A 443 17.25 13.09 -7.53
CA THR A 443 16.34 12.26 -6.73
C THR A 443 15.95 10.98 -7.46
N PHE A 444 15.58 11.04 -8.74
CA PHE A 444 15.24 9.84 -9.52
C PHE A 444 16.42 8.90 -9.70
N VAL A 445 17.64 9.43 -9.92
CA VAL A 445 18.86 8.61 -10.00
C VAL A 445 19.12 7.92 -8.67
N ALA A 446 19.07 8.65 -7.57
CA ALA A 446 19.31 8.08 -6.23
C ALA A 446 18.29 6.97 -5.88
N ILE A 447 16.99 7.23 -6.07
CA ILE A 447 15.92 6.24 -5.81
C ILE A 447 16.03 5.05 -6.76
N GLY A 448 16.34 5.29 -8.03
CA GLY A 448 16.57 4.23 -9.01
C GLY A 448 17.74 3.33 -8.63
N ALA A 449 18.85 3.91 -8.19
CA ALA A 449 20.02 3.17 -7.72
C ALA A 449 19.69 2.34 -6.45
N MET A 450 18.98 2.92 -5.47
CA MET A 450 18.52 2.19 -4.28
C MET A 450 17.61 1.02 -4.65
N THR A 451 16.69 1.23 -5.60
CA THR A 451 15.78 0.18 -6.09
C THR A 451 16.58 -0.93 -6.77
N ALA A 452 17.48 -0.60 -7.68
CA ALA A 452 18.32 -1.58 -8.37
C ALA A 452 19.18 -2.39 -7.37
N ALA A 453 19.78 -1.74 -6.38
CA ALA A 453 20.56 -2.39 -5.33
C ALA A 453 19.73 -3.42 -4.53
N SER A 454 18.44 -3.19 -4.33
CA SER A 454 17.55 -4.14 -3.65
C SER A 454 17.39 -5.49 -4.37
N ALA A 455 17.79 -5.58 -5.64
CA ALA A 455 17.83 -6.84 -6.41
C ALA A 455 18.73 -7.89 -5.74
N ALA A 456 19.76 -7.47 -4.99
CA ALA A 456 20.64 -8.37 -4.23
C ALA A 456 19.88 -9.22 -3.19
N ILE A 457 18.75 -8.73 -2.67
CA ILE A 457 17.90 -9.48 -1.74
C ILE A 457 17.28 -10.68 -2.44
N PHE A 458 16.78 -10.50 -3.67
CA PHE A 458 16.15 -11.57 -4.44
C PHE A 458 17.15 -12.62 -4.97
N TRP A 459 18.44 -12.28 -5.00
CA TRP A 459 19.50 -13.24 -5.34
C TRP A 459 19.56 -14.41 -4.33
N GLN A 460 19.05 -14.20 -3.11
CA GLN A 460 19.01 -15.22 -2.05
C GLN A 460 17.88 -16.25 -2.24
N LEU A 461 16.98 -16.08 -3.22
CA LEU A 461 15.98 -17.10 -3.57
C LEU A 461 16.69 -18.33 -4.16
N ALA A 462 16.21 -19.52 -3.77
CA ALA A 462 16.68 -20.74 -4.40
C ALA A 462 16.35 -20.73 -5.91
N PRO A 463 17.23 -21.26 -6.79
CA PRO A 463 16.86 -21.47 -8.18
C PRO A 463 15.64 -22.39 -8.29
N ASP A 464 14.65 -22.00 -9.10
CA ASP A 464 13.48 -22.86 -9.33
C ASP A 464 13.97 -24.16 -10.01
N GLY A 465 13.72 -25.29 -9.37
CA GLY A 465 14.24 -26.63 -9.76
C GLY A 465 14.99 -27.34 -8.63
N GLN A 466 15.40 -26.64 -7.56
CA GLN A 466 16.01 -27.23 -6.36
C GLN A 466 15.08 -27.19 -5.13
N GLY A 467 13.80 -26.81 -5.31
CA GLY A 467 12.80 -26.76 -4.25
C GLY A 467 12.09 -28.09 -4.10
N LEU A 468 12.47 -28.81 -3.02
CA LEU A 468 11.75 -29.90 -2.37
C LEU A 468 11.29 -31.06 -3.30
N ALA A 469 12.04 -32.14 -3.25
CA ALA A 469 11.45 -33.48 -3.47
C ALA A 469 10.10 -33.54 -2.71
N PRO A 470 9.04 -34.05 -3.30
CA PRO A 470 7.78 -34.24 -2.59
C PRO A 470 8.11 -35.02 -1.32
N HIS A 471 7.60 -34.55 -0.18
CA HIS A 471 7.64 -35.35 1.05
C HIS A 471 7.15 -36.74 0.69
N ALA A 472 8.08 -37.71 0.71
CA ALA A 472 7.71 -39.11 0.62
C ALA A 472 6.65 -39.36 1.69
N PRO A 473 5.55 -40.05 1.37
CA PRO A 473 4.58 -40.43 2.36
C PRO A 473 5.34 -41.21 3.45
N VAL A 474 5.16 -40.79 4.70
CA VAL A 474 5.61 -41.62 5.85
C VAL A 474 4.91 -42.96 5.66
N VAL A 475 5.67 -43.94 5.27
CA VAL A 475 5.23 -45.34 5.32
C VAL A 475 5.18 -45.65 6.81
N ASP A 476 3.97 -45.71 7.37
CA ASP A 476 3.70 -46.35 8.65
C ASP A 476 4.08 -47.82 8.48
N ASP A 477 5.25 -48.18 8.90
CA ASP A 477 5.61 -49.59 9.14
C ASP A 477 5.05 -49.99 10.51
N GLY A 478 3.95 -50.78 10.45
CA GLY A 478 3.50 -51.83 11.34
C GLY A 478 3.37 -51.67 12.84
#